data_9cc8b0527951b9f3ba0a0faf1d4d8bce
#
_entry.id   9cc8b0527951b9f3ba0a0faf1d4d8bce
#
_cell.length_a   1.000
_cell.length_b   1.000
_cell.length_c   1.000
_cell.angle_alpha   90.00
_cell.angle_beta   90.00
_cell.angle_gamma   90.00
#
_symmetry.space_group_name_H-M   'P 1'
#
loop_
_entity.id
_entity.type
_entity.pdbx_description
1 polymer ?
#
loop_
_entity_poly.entity_id
_entity_poly.type
_entity_poly.pdbx_seq_one_letter_code
_entity_poly.pdbx_strand_id
1 'polypeptide(L)'
;DSTVQTLGIDSYRELQKAMNSVASEAAKSVVEVIGISGEQDWTEESYDNKNSVSGLIIADNGQELLIYGKTSILRDTKEIHIRFADGTTKQASVKKKDESLGFAIYAVAKSSIAQSTWQQISIATLGSSGSVQKGDAAVVLGKPFGYAGAVGFGTIASSRNELDGDDGSYPLLCTDIGAAEDGTGVIINLSGEVVGIIDQGISGNSSKELVTGYGISGLKSEIELLSNGQAVPYIGIRGLDVTAEIEAQGIPEGVYVRTVETDSPAMAAGIQSGDIITEAAGKKITSLSAYQ
;
A
#
# COMPACT_ATOMS: atom_id res chain seq x y z
N ASP A 1 5.71 31.79 37.77
CA ASP A 1 4.55 30.92 38.10
C ASP A 1 4.43 29.84 37.04
N SER A 2 4.96 28.68 37.39
CA SER A 2 4.75 27.47 36.59
C SER A 2 3.34 26.96 36.90
N THR A 3 2.39 27.23 36.03
CA THR A 3 1.09 26.59 36.11
C THR A 3 1.27 25.10 35.79
N VAL A 4 1.24 24.27 36.83
CA VAL A 4 1.17 22.81 36.68
C VAL A 4 -0.17 22.52 36.05
N GLN A 5 -0.16 22.25 34.76
CA GLN A 5 -1.36 21.80 34.05
C GLN A 5 -1.67 20.36 34.47
N THR A 6 -2.68 20.21 35.30
CA THR A 6 -3.14 18.88 35.75
C THR A 6 -3.86 18.22 34.58
N LEU A 7 -3.26 17.17 34.02
CA LEU A 7 -3.90 16.37 32.97
C LEU A 7 -5.06 15.60 33.60
N GLY A 8 -6.28 15.88 33.12
CA GLY A 8 -7.50 15.23 33.53
C GLY A 8 -8.17 14.51 32.36
N ILE A 9 -9.33 13.93 32.62
CA ILE A 9 -10.12 13.22 31.59
C ILE A 9 -10.54 14.14 30.43
N ASP A 10 -10.68 15.44 30.69
CA ASP A 10 -11.02 16.40 29.64
C ASP A 10 -9.86 16.60 28.65
N SER A 11 -8.62 16.64 29.14
CA SER A 11 -7.43 16.68 28.28
C SER A 11 -7.34 15.43 27.38
N TYR A 12 -7.70 14.26 27.90
CA TYR A 12 -7.78 13.02 27.12
C TYR A 12 -8.88 13.11 26.06
N ARG A 13 -10.07 13.62 26.40
CA ARG A 13 -11.16 13.80 25.44
C ARG A 13 -10.79 14.77 24.32
N GLU A 14 -10.09 15.85 24.62
CA GLU A 14 -9.60 16.79 23.62
C GLU A 14 -8.61 16.13 22.67
N LEU A 15 -7.66 15.37 23.20
CA LEU A 15 -6.70 14.60 22.41
C LEU A 15 -7.40 13.59 21.51
N GLN A 16 -8.34 12.82 22.05
CA GLN A 16 -9.12 11.84 21.30
C GLN A 16 -9.90 12.50 20.18
N LYS A 17 -10.51 13.66 20.45
CA LYS A 17 -11.24 14.45 19.44
C LYS A 17 -10.30 14.94 18.33
N ALA A 18 -9.11 15.39 18.66
CA ALA A 18 -8.10 15.82 17.69
C ALA A 18 -7.65 14.65 16.80
N MET A 19 -7.40 13.49 17.38
CA MET A 19 -7.03 12.27 16.62
C MET A 19 -8.17 11.81 15.71
N ASN A 20 -9.42 11.83 16.18
CA ASN A 20 -10.59 11.52 15.37
C ASN A 20 -10.75 12.49 14.20
N SER A 21 -10.43 13.77 14.39
CA SER A 21 -10.46 14.78 13.33
C SER A 21 -9.44 14.46 12.23
N VAL A 22 -8.22 14.11 12.59
CA VAL A 22 -7.19 13.67 11.63
C VAL A 22 -7.65 12.45 10.86
N ALA A 23 -8.16 11.44 11.56
CA ALA A 23 -8.66 10.21 10.96
C ALA A 23 -9.83 10.47 9.98
N SER A 24 -10.79 11.30 10.37
CA SER A 24 -11.97 11.64 9.55
C SER A 24 -11.58 12.40 8.28
N GLU A 25 -10.62 13.31 8.37
CA GLU A 25 -10.16 14.05 7.19
C GLU A 25 -9.40 13.12 6.22
N ALA A 26 -8.49 12.30 6.73
CA ALA A 26 -7.76 11.34 5.90
C ALA A 26 -8.69 10.25 5.30
N ALA A 27 -9.73 9.85 6.01
CA ALA A 27 -10.70 8.86 5.54
C ALA A 27 -11.45 9.29 4.27
N LYS A 28 -11.50 10.58 3.96
CA LYS A 28 -12.08 11.07 2.70
C LYS A 28 -11.32 10.60 1.46
N SER A 29 -10.08 10.20 1.60
CA SER A 29 -9.24 9.65 0.53
C SER A 29 -9.29 8.12 0.44
N VAL A 30 -9.91 7.46 1.41
CA VAL A 30 -10.03 6.00 1.46
C VAL A 30 -11.37 5.58 0.87
N VAL A 31 -11.31 4.64 -0.06
CA VAL A 31 -12.48 4.11 -0.75
C VAL A 31 -12.54 2.59 -0.59
N GLU A 32 -13.65 2.01 -0.98
CA GLU A 32 -13.80 0.56 -1.10
C GLU A 32 -13.80 0.19 -2.59
N VAL A 33 -12.91 -0.74 -2.96
CA VAL A 33 -12.85 -1.31 -4.31
C VAL A 33 -13.58 -2.63 -4.29
N ILE A 34 -14.66 -2.73 -5.06
CA ILE A 34 -15.60 -3.85 -5.03
C ILE A 34 -15.58 -4.58 -6.37
N GLY A 35 -15.32 -5.89 -6.33
CA GLY A 35 -15.43 -6.76 -7.49
C GLY A 35 -16.79 -7.46 -7.53
N ILE A 36 -17.48 -7.38 -8.66
CA ILE A 36 -18.79 -8.01 -8.87
C ILE A 36 -18.64 -9.18 -9.86
N SER A 37 -19.04 -10.36 -9.42
CA SER A 37 -19.08 -11.58 -10.21
C SER A 37 -20.53 -11.99 -10.51
N GLY A 38 -20.90 -12.08 -11.80
CA GLY A 38 -22.21 -12.59 -12.21
C GLY A 38 -23.37 -11.58 -12.24
N GLU A 39 -24.55 -12.09 -12.54
CA GLU A 39 -25.81 -11.35 -12.52
C GLU A 39 -26.38 -11.39 -11.08
N GLN A 40 -25.71 -10.76 -10.13
CA GLN A 40 -26.28 -10.58 -8.80
C GLN A 40 -27.08 -9.28 -8.76
N ASP A 41 -28.24 -9.40 -8.13
CA ASP A 41 -29.14 -8.27 -7.89
C ASP A 41 -28.39 -7.09 -7.27
N TRP A 42 -28.56 -5.92 -7.85
CA TRP A 42 -27.93 -4.64 -7.45
C TRP A 42 -28.53 -4.06 -6.16
N THR A 43 -28.98 -4.90 -5.22
CA THR A 43 -29.45 -4.43 -3.93
C THR A 43 -28.28 -4.04 -3.04
N GLU A 44 -28.45 -3.03 -2.18
CA GLU A 44 -27.42 -2.56 -1.24
C GLU A 44 -26.85 -3.70 -0.37
N GLU A 45 -27.65 -4.75 -0.09
CA GLU A 45 -27.24 -5.94 0.64
C GLU A 45 -26.27 -6.83 -0.13
N SER A 46 -26.25 -6.80 -1.47
CA SER A 46 -25.30 -7.57 -2.28
C SER A 46 -23.91 -6.97 -2.37
N TYR A 47 -23.73 -5.71 -1.97
CA TYR A 47 -22.40 -5.10 -1.78
C TYR A 47 -21.72 -5.55 -0.47
N ASP A 48 -22.42 -6.32 0.36
CA ASP A 48 -21.88 -6.76 1.63
C ASP A 48 -20.80 -7.85 1.45
N ASN A 49 -19.60 -7.40 1.35
CA ASN A 49 -18.47 -7.87 2.13
C ASN A 49 -17.56 -8.98 1.61
N LYS A 50 -17.84 -9.74 0.52
CA LYS A 50 -16.98 -10.90 0.24
C LYS A 50 -15.88 -10.65 -0.80
N ASN A 51 -16.00 -9.62 -1.62
CA ASN A 51 -15.00 -9.30 -2.64
C ASN A 51 -14.73 -7.79 -2.71
N SER A 52 -14.28 -7.24 -1.61
CA SER A 52 -13.88 -5.84 -1.54
C SER A 52 -12.56 -5.66 -0.79
N VAL A 53 -11.81 -4.68 -1.22
CA VAL A 53 -10.58 -4.22 -0.57
C VAL A 53 -10.62 -2.72 -0.41
N SER A 54 -9.83 -2.19 0.51
CA SER A 54 -9.64 -0.74 0.59
C SER A 54 -8.82 -0.24 -0.59
N GLY A 55 -9.17 0.93 -1.09
CA GLY A 55 -8.40 1.68 -2.07
C GLY A 55 -8.08 3.08 -1.56
N LEU A 56 -7.12 3.71 -2.18
CA LEU A 56 -6.64 5.03 -1.83
C LEU A 56 -6.71 5.95 -3.05
N ILE A 57 -7.41 7.08 -2.94
CA ILE A 57 -7.45 8.08 -3.99
C ILE A 57 -6.09 8.78 -4.03
N ILE A 58 -5.32 8.57 -5.10
CA ILE A 58 -3.94 9.03 -5.18
C ILE A 58 -3.74 10.18 -6.16
N ALA A 59 -4.62 10.38 -7.12
CA ALA A 59 -4.47 11.42 -8.11
C ALA A 59 -5.79 11.73 -8.84
N ASP A 60 -5.86 12.94 -9.37
CA ASP A 60 -6.81 13.41 -10.36
C ASP A 60 -6.02 13.88 -11.59
N ASN A 61 -6.18 13.19 -12.71
CA ASN A 61 -5.46 13.53 -13.95
C ASN A 61 -6.24 14.48 -14.88
N GLY A 62 -7.34 15.04 -14.39
CA GLY A 62 -8.21 15.94 -15.16
C GLY A 62 -9.39 15.23 -15.84
N GLN A 63 -9.28 13.96 -16.16
CA GLN A 63 -10.34 13.14 -16.79
C GLN A 63 -10.81 12.00 -15.87
N GLU A 64 -9.90 11.44 -15.10
CA GLU A 64 -10.11 10.29 -14.23
C GLU A 64 -9.61 10.57 -12.82
N LEU A 65 -10.32 10.02 -11.85
CA LEU A 65 -9.86 9.86 -10.49
C LEU A 65 -9.17 8.52 -10.38
N LEU A 66 -7.92 8.50 -9.88
CA LEU A 66 -7.08 7.32 -9.82
C LEU A 66 -7.02 6.77 -8.39
N ILE A 67 -7.27 5.47 -8.27
CA ILE A 67 -7.34 4.75 -7.00
C ILE A 67 -6.32 3.62 -7.01
N TYR A 68 -5.49 3.55 -5.97
CA TYR A 68 -4.53 2.50 -5.74
C TYR A 68 -5.11 1.44 -4.81
N GLY A 69 -5.09 0.18 -5.20
CA GLY A 69 -5.64 -0.91 -4.39
C GLY A 69 -5.17 -2.28 -4.85
N LYS A 70 -5.45 -3.31 -4.04
CA LYS A 70 -5.06 -4.69 -4.36
C LYS A 70 -5.81 -5.24 -5.56
N THR A 71 -5.15 -6.16 -6.28
CA THR A 71 -5.71 -6.90 -7.42
C THR A 71 -6.53 -8.12 -7.00
N SER A 72 -6.53 -8.48 -5.72
CA SER A 72 -7.21 -9.69 -5.22
C SER A 72 -8.70 -9.72 -5.56
N ILE A 73 -9.35 -8.55 -5.71
CA ILE A 73 -10.76 -8.45 -6.09
C ILE A 73 -11.02 -8.79 -7.56
N LEU A 74 -9.99 -8.89 -8.39
CA LEU A 74 -10.14 -9.09 -9.84
C LEU A 74 -10.41 -10.54 -10.22
N ARG A 75 -10.24 -11.50 -9.28
CA ARG A 75 -10.53 -12.90 -9.54
C ARG A 75 -12.03 -13.09 -9.79
N ASP A 76 -12.38 -13.65 -10.95
CA ASP A 76 -13.76 -13.92 -11.36
C ASP A 76 -14.68 -12.68 -11.37
N THR A 77 -14.10 -11.48 -11.44
CA THR A 77 -14.81 -10.21 -11.42
C THR A 77 -15.17 -9.78 -12.84
N LYS A 78 -16.44 -9.44 -13.07
CA LYS A 78 -16.94 -8.88 -14.33
C LYS A 78 -16.99 -7.36 -14.32
N GLU A 79 -17.30 -6.77 -13.18
CA GLU A 79 -17.40 -5.32 -13.01
C GLU A 79 -16.69 -4.88 -11.72
N ILE A 80 -16.11 -3.69 -11.76
CA ILE A 80 -15.44 -3.07 -10.62
C ILE A 80 -16.20 -1.81 -10.26
N HIS A 81 -16.50 -1.65 -8.98
CA HIS A 81 -17.14 -0.48 -8.43
C HIS A 81 -16.28 0.14 -7.34
N ILE A 82 -16.31 1.45 -7.25
CA ILE A 82 -15.67 2.23 -6.18
C ILE A 82 -16.77 2.83 -5.32
N ARG A 83 -16.74 2.55 -4.02
CA ARG A 83 -17.59 3.22 -3.03
C ARG A 83 -16.79 4.30 -2.34
N PHE A 84 -17.22 5.54 -2.47
CA PHE A 84 -16.61 6.71 -1.86
C PHE A 84 -17.04 6.90 -0.40
N ALA A 85 -16.36 7.81 0.30
CA ALA A 85 -16.61 8.10 1.71
C ALA A 85 -18.04 8.56 2.03
N ASP A 86 -18.74 9.16 1.06
CA ASP A 86 -20.15 9.54 1.17
C ASP A 86 -21.14 8.39 0.90
N GLY A 87 -20.63 7.19 0.64
CA GLY A 87 -21.42 5.99 0.31
C GLY A 87 -21.83 5.85 -1.15
N THR A 88 -21.57 6.86 -2.00
CA THR A 88 -21.87 6.75 -3.43
C THR A 88 -20.96 5.75 -4.12
N THR A 89 -21.51 5.03 -5.09
CA THR A 89 -20.81 3.99 -5.83
C THR A 89 -20.71 4.37 -7.31
N LYS A 90 -19.53 4.20 -7.90
CA LYS A 90 -19.28 4.43 -9.32
C LYS A 90 -18.54 3.26 -9.94
N GLN A 91 -18.83 2.98 -11.20
CA GLN A 91 -18.11 1.99 -11.96
C GLN A 91 -16.68 2.46 -12.22
N ALA A 92 -15.75 1.53 -12.16
CA ALA A 92 -14.33 1.76 -12.43
C ALA A 92 -13.79 0.76 -13.45
N SER A 93 -12.62 1.07 -13.98
CA SER A 93 -11.82 0.17 -14.81
C SER A 93 -10.42 0.03 -14.26
N VAL A 94 -9.73 -1.04 -14.63
CA VAL A 94 -8.30 -1.19 -14.35
C VAL A 94 -7.53 -0.35 -15.35
N LYS A 95 -6.76 0.62 -14.86
CA LYS A 95 -5.85 1.40 -15.72
C LYS A 95 -4.56 0.64 -15.99
N LYS A 96 -3.95 0.12 -14.95
CA LYS A 96 -2.75 -0.71 -15.01
C LYS A 96 -2.61 -1.51 -13.72
N LYS A 97 -2.07 -2.72 -13.82
CA LYS A 97 -1.79 -3.58 -12.66
C LYS A 97 -0.33 -4.05 -12.64
N ASP A 98 0.14 -4.32 -11.43
CA ASP A 98 1.39 -5.01 -11.16
C ASP A 98 1.08 -6.39 -10.57
N GLU A 99 1.57 -7.43 -11.19
CA GLU A 99 1.38 -8.81 -10.73
C GLU A 99 2.35 -9.17 -9.58
N SER A 100 3.49 -8.49 -9.46
CA SER A 100 4.53 -8.81 -8.49
C SER A 100 4.07 -8.55 -7.06
N LEU A 101 3.59 -7.32 -6.78
CA LEU A 101 3.06 -6.94 -5.46
C LEU A 101 1.56 -7.14 -5.34
N GLY A 102 0.86 -7.31 -6.47
CA GLY A 102 -0.58 -7.49 -6.47
C GLY A 102 -1.37 -6.21 -6.24
N PHE A 103 -0.90 -5.08 -6.76
CA PHE A 103 -1.59 -3.80 -6.75
C PHE A 103 -1.96 -3.32 -8.16
N ALA A 104 -2.95 -2.46 -8.22
CA ALA A 104 -3.40 -1.83 -9.46
C ALA A 104 -3.80 -0.38 -9.24
N ILE A 105 -3.82 0.37 -10.33
CA ILE A 105 -4.55 1.64 -10.42
C ILE A 105 -5.89 1.39 -11.08
N TYR A 106 -6.95 1.72 -10.36
CA TYR A 106 -8.32 1.76 -10.83
C TYR A 106 -8.69 3.20 -11.21
N ALA A 107 -9.47 3.36 -12.24
CA ALA A 107 -9.86 4.67 -12.76
C ALA A 107 -11.39 4.83 -12.75
N VAL A 108 -11.84 5.96 -12.24
CA VAL A 108 -13.25 6.41 -12.28
C VAL A 108 -13.33 7.67 -13.12
N ALA A 109 -14.22 7.69 -14.12
CA ALA A 109 -14.43 8.88 -14.95
C ALA A 109 -14.93 10.05 -14.07
N LYS A 110 -14.24 11.19 -14.10
CA LYS A 110 -14.61 12.39 -13.34
C LYS A 110 -16.03 12.87 -13.66
N SER A 111 -16.43 12.75 -14.92
CA SER A 111 -17.77 13.15 -15.37
C SER A 111 -18.91 12.34 -14.72
N SER A 112 -18.61 11.17 -14.16
CA SER A 112 -19.59 10.35 -13.45
C SER A 112 -19.78 10.76 -11.98
N ILE A 113 -18.87 11.56 -11.42
CA ILE A 113 -18.84 11.91 -9.99
C ILE A 113 -19.62 13.21 -9.78
N ALA A 114 -20.67 13.14 -8.96
CA ALA A 114 -21.48 14.31 -8.63
C ALA A 114 -20.69 15.33 -7.77
N GLN A 115 -21.06 16.61 -7.89
CA GLN A 115 -20.44 17.69 -7.13
C GLN A 115 -20.56 17.47 -5.60
N SER A 116 -21.67 16.89 -5.14
CA SER A 116 -21.87 16.54 -3.72
C SER A 116 -20.83 15.53 -3.23
N THR A 117 -20.48 14.54 -4.05
CA THR A 117 -19.43 13.56 -3.74
C THR A 117 -18.06 14.23 -3.72
N TRP A 118 -17.75 15.10 -4.69
CA TRP A 118 -16.49 15.84 -4.73
C TRP A 118 -16.22 16.65 -3.46
N GLN A 119 -17.25 17.15 -2.80
CA GLN A 119 -17.13 17.87 -1.53
C GLN A 119 -16.81 16.97 -0.34
N GLN A 120 -16.99 15.65 -0.49
CA GLN A 120 -16.82 14.66 0.58
C GLN A 120 -15.57 13.80 0.43
N ILE A 121 -14.85 13.93 -0.68
CA ILE A 121 -13.64 13.15 -0.96
C ILE A 121 -12.41 14.05 -1.04
N SER A 122 -11.25 13.45 -0.89
CA SER A 122 -9.96 14.12 -1.06
C SER A 122 -8.93 13.20 -1.69
N ILE A 123 -7.91 13.79 -2.29
CA ILE A 123 -6.73 13.05 -2.74
C ILE A 123 -5.81 12.86 -1.54
N ALA A 124 -5.30 11.65 -1.37
CA ALA A 124 -4.41 11.33 -0.27
C ALA A 124 -3.09 12.11 -0.35
N THR A 125 -2.61 12.54 0.80
CA THR A 125 -1.25 13.03 0.94
C THR A 125 -0.34 11.86 1.29
N LEU A 126 0.61 11.54 0.40
CA LEU A 126 1.59 10.49 0.64
C LEU A 126 2.76 11.06 1.43
N GLY A 127 3.00 10.48 2.61
CA GLY A 127 4.10 10.86 3.49
C GLY A 127 5.42 10.17 3.12
N SER A 128 6.26 9.94 4.12
CA SER A 128 7.52 9.22 4.01
C SER A 128 7.60 8.13 5.06
N SER A 129 7.72 6.87 4.65
CA SER A 129 7.94 5.78 5.59
C SER A 129 9.37 5.73 6.14
N GLY A 130 10.32 6.38 5.45
CA GLY A 130 11.70 6.47 5.92
C GLY A 130 11.88 7.30 7.19
N SER A 131 10.95 8.20 7.48
CA SER A 131 10.95 9.02 8.71
C SER A 131 10.20 8.38 9.88
N VAL A 132 9.46 7.30 9.64
CA VAL A 132 8.67 6.61 10.66
C VAL A 132 9.58 5.86 11.64
N GLN A 133 9.31 6.05 12.92
CA GLN A 133 10.08 5.44 14.00
C GLN A 133 9.20 4.54 14.87
N LYS A 134 9.83 3.56 15.49
CA LYS A 134 9.21 2.74 16.52
C LYS A 134 8.71 3.62 17.66
N GLY A 135 7.44 3.46 18.04
CA GLY A 135 6.78 4.25 19.07
C GLY A 135 5.98 5.44 18.53
N ASP A 136 6.11 5.79 17.25
CA ASP A 136 5.27 6.82 16.65
C ASP A 136 3.80 6.40 16.68
N ALA A 137 2.90 7.37 16.84
CA ALA A 137 1.47 7.14 16.76
C ALA A 137 1.09 6.65 15.34
N ALA A 138 0.24 5.65 15.30
CA ALA A 138 -0.30 5.10 14.07
C ALA A 138 -1.82 5.14 14.09
N VAL A 139 -2.42 5.58 13.00
CA VAL A 139 -3.85 5.51 12.76
C VAL A 139 -4.08 4.64 11.54
N VAL A 140 -4.95 3.65 11.65
CA VAL A 140 -5.29 2.76 10.54
C VAL A 140 -6.72 3.01 10.07
N LEU A 141 -6.89 3.05 8.75
CA LEU A 141 -8.15 3.36 8.07
C LEU A 141 -8.44 2.34 6.99
N GLY A 142 -9.71 2.16 6.68
CA GLY A 142 -10.17 1.30 5.61
C GLY A 142 -10.89 0.06 6.12
N LYS A 143 -10.37 -1.11 5.78
CA LYS A 143 -10.90 -2.43 6.15
C LYS A 143 -9.87 -3.30 6.89
N PRO A 144 -9.12 -2.76 7.86
CA PRO A 144 -8.06 -3.52 8.53
C PRO A 144 -8.61 -4.63 9.42
N PHE A 145 -9.87 -4.53 9.84
CA PHE A 145 -10.53 -5.45 10.77
C PHE A 145 -11.63 -6.29 10.11
N GLY A 146 -11.68 -6.30 8.76
CA GLY A 146 -12.74 -6.99 8.01
C GLY A 146 -14.00 -6.15 7.77
N TYR A 147 -14.12 -4.97 8.37
CA TYR A 147 -15.23 -4.04 8.19
C TYR A 147 -14.74 -2.78 7.48
N ALA A 148 -15.45 -2.36 6.43
CA ALA A 148 -15.16 -1.12 5.71
C ALA A 148 -15.45 0.11 6.58
N GLY A 149 -14.72 1.20 6.33
CA GLY A 149 -14.89 2.46 7.07
C GLY A 149 -14.43 2.41 8.52
N ALA A 150 -13.58 1.45 8.88
CA ALA A 150 -13.05 1.31 10.22
C ALA A 150 -11.91 2.30 10.49
N VAL A 151 -11.70 2.61 11.76
CA VAL A 151 -10.56 3.37 12.27
C VAL A 151 -10.00 2.66 13.50
N GLY A 152 -8.67 2.62 13.59
CA GLY A 152 -7.96 2.11 14.76
C GLY A 152 -6.79 3.00 15.11
N PHE A 153 -6.45 3.03 16.39
CA PHE A 153 -5.35 3.84 16.92
C PHE A 153 -4.38 2.93 17.67
N GLY A 154 -3.12 3.19 17.49
CA GLY A 154 -2.04 2.48 18.17
C GLY A 154 -0.69 3.12 17.89
N THR A 155 0.34 2.29 17.87
CA THR A 155 1.72 2.72 17.64
C THR A 155 2.42 1.85 16.60
N ILE A 156 3.45 2.43 16.00
CA ILE A 156 4.39 1.66 15.18
C ILE A 156 5.24 0.79 16.11
N ALA A 157 5.08 -0.51 16.01
CA ALA A 157 5.84 -1.47 16.81
C ALA A 157 7.21 -1.74 16.20
N SER A 158 7.30 -1.78 14.86
CA SER A 158 8.55 -2.00 14.14
C SER A 158 8.49 -1.30 12.77
N SER A 159 9.59 -0.63 12.39
CA SER A 159 9.70 0.16 11.17
C SER A 159 10.91 -0.17 10.30
N ARG A 160 11.70 -1.17 10.68
CA ARG A 160 12.94 -1.57 9.99
C ARG A 160 12.89 -2.99 9.49
N ASN A 161 11.71 -3.46 9.14
CA ASN A 161 11.54 -4.76 8.51
C ASN A 161 11.53 -4.58 7.00
N GLU A 162 12.04 -5.57 6.29
CA GLU A 162 12.03 -5.61 4.84
C GLU A 162 11.46 -6.94 4.37
N LEU A 163 10.73 -6.89 3.28
CA LEU A 163 10.28 -8.06 2.55
C LEU A 163 11.11 -8.17 1.28
N ASP A 164 11.82 -9.28 1.15
CA ASP A 164 12.48 -9.63 -0.10
C ASP A 164 11.40 -10.11 -1.08
N GLY A 165 11.18 -9.32 -2.10
CA GLY A 165 10.26 -9.61 -3.19
C GLY A 165 10.97 -9.85 -4.50
N ASP A 166 10.19 -10.15 -5.54
CA ASP A 166 10.71 -10.22 -6.90
C ASP A 166 11.16 -8.82 -7.32
N ASP A 167 12.40 -8.76 -7.84
CA ASP A 167 13.04 -7.53 -8.34
C ASP A 167 13.18 -6.38 -7.32
N GLY A 168 13.12 -6.67 -6.02
CA GLY A 168 13.30 -5.62 -5.03
C GLY A 168 13.16 -6.06 -3.59
N SER A 169 13.44 -5.13 -2.69
CA SER A 169 13.17 -5.22 -1.27
C SER A 169 12.24 -4.09 -0.87
N TYR A 170 11.22 -4.42 -0.06
CA TYR A 170 10.16 -3.50 0.30
C TYR A 170 10.14 -3.29 1.82
N PRO A 171 10.26 -2.05 2.30
CA PRO A 171 10.14 -1.77 3.72
C PRO A 171 8.74 -2.13 4.23
N LEU A 172 8.68 -2.75 5.41
CA LEU A 172 7.44 -3.09 6.10
C LEU A 172 7.32 -2.30 7.41
N LEU A 173 6.11 -1.84 7.67
CA LEU A 173 5.69 -1.26 8.94
C LEU A 173 4.80 -2.25 9.67
N CYS A 174 5.11 -2.54 10.92
CA CYS A 174 4.28 -3.34 11.81
C CYS A 174 3.77 -2.46 12.95
N THR A 175 2.48 -2.58 13.26
CA THR A 175 1.83 -1.86 14.38
C THR A 175 1.52 -2.81 15.53
N ASP A 176 1.07 -2.25 16.65
CA ASP A 176 0.49 -3.00 17.78
C ASP A 176 -1.05 -3.14 17.70
N ILE A 177 -1.62 -2.86 16.53
CA ILE A 177 -3.05 -2.88 16.29
C ILE A 177 -3.45 -4.26 15.73
N GLY A 178 -4.44 -4.90 16.33
CA GLY A 178 -4.97 -6.18 15.83
C GLY A 178 -5.55 -6.06 14.42
N ALA A 179 -5.47 -7.11 13.63
CA ALA A 179 -5.90 -7.13 12.23
C ALA A 179 -6.81 -8.33 11.91
N ALA A 180 -7.63 -8.19 10.87
CA ALA A 180 -8.25 -9.32 10.20
C ALA A 180 -7.23 -10.00 9.27
N GLU A 181 -7.40 -11.30 9.01
CA GLU A 181 -6.49 -12.10 8.17
C GLU A 181 -6.32 -11.53 6.76
N ASP A 182 -7.38 -10.96 6.21
CA ASP A 182 -7.45 -10.32 4.88
C ASP A 182 -7.52 -8.79 4.95
N GLY A 183 -7.09 -8.21 6.07
CA GLY A 183 -7.15 -6.77 6.33
C GLY A 183 -6.44 -5.95 5.25
N THR A 184 -7.10 -4.88 4.82
CA THR A 184 -6.58 -3.89 3.87
C THR A 184 -6.87 -2.47 4.37
N GLY A 185 -6.16 -1.49 3.84
CA GLY A 185 -6.32 -0.09 4.23
C GLY A 185 -4.99 0.65 4.20
N VAL A 186 -4.94 1.70 4.99
CA VAL A 186 -3.76 2.56 5.09
C VAL A 186 -3.36 2.81 6.53
N ILE A 187 -2.08 3.06 6.75
CA ILE A 187 -1.51 3.57 7.99
C ILE A 187 -1.20 5.05 7.75
N ILE A 188 -1.72 5.92 8.60
CA ILE A 188 -1.42 7.35 8.55
C ILE A 188 -0.70 7.80 9.82
N ASN A 189 0.05 8.88 9.70
CA ASN A 189 0.61 9.60 10.85
C ASN A 189 -0.38 10.66 11.39
N LEU A 190 0.00 11.37 12.45
CA LEU A 190 -0.85 12.40 13.05
C LEU A 190 -0.97 13.68 12.22
N SER A 191 -0.22 13.81 11.14
CA SER A 191 -0.39 14.88 10.14
C SER A 191 -1.39 14.49 9.04
N GLY A 192 -1.97 13.29 9.10
CA GLY A 192 -2.90 12.77 8.10
C GLY A 192 -2.23 12.24 6.84
N GLU A 193 -0.92 12.11 6.84
CA GLU A 193 -0.17 11.59 5.70
C GLU A 193 -0.15 10.07 5.72
N VAL A 194 -0.34 9.46 4.55
CA VAL A 194 -0.22 8.00 4.38
C VAL A 194 1.24 7.60 4.45
N VAL A 195 1.59 6.75 5.41
CA VAL A 195 2.94 6.22 5.60
C VAL A 195 3.04 4.73 5.30
N GLY A 196 1.91 4.04 5.20
CA GLY A 196 1.90 2.62 4.87
C GLY A 196 0.61 2.19 4.16
N ILE A 197 0.73 1.14 3.35
CA ILE A 197 -0.39 0.45 2.71
C ILE A 197 -0.55 -0.92 3.37
N ILE A 198 -1.68 -1.15 4.02
CA ILE A 198 -1.95 -2.39 4.75
C ILE A 198 -2.15 -3.55 3.79
N ASP A 199 -1.42 -4.61 4.00
CA ASP A 199 -1.58 -5.88 3.33
C ASP A 199 -1.27 -7.04 4.30
N GLN A 200 -2.30 -7.68 4.84
CA GLN A 200 -2.16 -8.83 5.72
C GLN A 200 -1.81 -10.12 4.96
N GLY A 201 -1.99 -10.13 3.64
CA GLY A 201 -1.63 -11.23 2.76
C GLY A 201 -0.14 -11.32 2.41
N ILE A 202 0.70 -10.45 2.97
CA ILE A 202 2.15 -10.45 2.70
C ILE A 202 2.74 -11.82 3.07
N SER A 203 3.36 -12.48 2.09
CA SER A 203 4.05 -13.75 2.31
C SER A 203 5.25 -13.55 3.24
N GLY A 204 5.37 -14.41 4.25
CA GLY A 204 6.46 -14.31 5.23
C GLY A 204 6.21 -13.32 6.38
N ASN A 205 5.03 -12.70 6.44
CA ASN A 205 4.65 -11.91 7.61
C ASN A 205 4.52 -12.83 8.84
N SER A 206 5.39 -12.60 9.82
CA SER A 206 5.38 -13.35 11.09
C SER A 206 4.30 -12.88 12.06
N SER A 207 3.68 -11.74 11.81
CA SER A 207 2.68 -11.09 12.68
C SER A 207 1.34 -10.90 11.97
N LYS A 208 0.75 -12.00 11.48
CA LYS A 208 -0.54 -11.96 10.76
C LYS A 208 -1.70 -11.40 11.58
N GLU A 209 -1.56 -11.38 12.90
CA GLU A 209 -2.57 -10.88 13.82
C GLU A 209 -2.47 -9.36 14.08
N LEU A 210 -1.39 -8.73 13.65
CA LEU A 210 -1.15 -7.29 13.79
C LEU A 210 -1.16 -6.61 12.43
N VAL A 211 -1.74 -5.42 12.38
CA VAL A 211 -1.75 -4.61 11.16
C VAL A 211 -0.33 -4.37 10.70
N THR A 212 -0.03 -4.87 9.52
CA THR A 212 1.26 -4.77 8.85
C THR A 212 1.04 -4.27 7.42
N GLY A 213 1.95 -3.48 6.91
CA GLY A 213 1.84 -2.95 5.56
C GLY A 213 3.17 -2.56 4.95
N TYR A 214 3.15 -2.34 3.65
CA TYR A 214 4.28 -1.78 2.94
C TYR A 214 4.49 -0.33 3.34
N GLY A 215 5.72 0.07 3.64
CA GLY A 215 6.08 1.46 3.76
C GLY A 215 5.85 2.21 2.45
N ILE A 216 5.16 3.36 2.53
CA ILE A 216 4.72 4.10 1.33
C ILE A 216 5.88 4.52 0.42
N SER A 217 7.05 4.82 0.99
CA SER A 217 8.22 5.26 0.22
C SER A 217 8.69 4.20 -0.78
N GLY A 218 8.54 2.93 -0.45
CA GLY A 218 8.89 1.81 -1.35
C GLY A 218 7.88 1.59 -2.49
N LEU A 219 6.70 2.20 -2.41
CA LEU A 219 5.63 2.04 -3.40
C LEU A 219 5.46 3.25 -4.34
N LYS A 220 6.10 4.38 -4.05
CA LYS A 220 5.89 5.63 -4.82
C LYS A 220 6.23 5.49 -6.30
N SER A 221 7.33 4.81 -6.63
CA SER A 221 7.73 4.57 -8.02
C SER A 221 6.72 3.69 -8.77
N GLU A 222 6.25 2.62 -8.14
CA GLU A 222 5.19 1.76 -8.69
C GLU A 222 3.90 2.54 -8.91
N ILE A 223 3.45 3.29 -7.90
CA ILE A 223 2.23 4.13 -7.99
C ILE A 223 2.33 5.10 -9.16
N GLU A 224 3.48 5.76 -9.35
CA GLU A 224 3.71 6.68 -10.47
C GLU A 224 3.62 5.97 -11.82
N LEU A 225 4.33 4.85 -12.00
CA LEU A 225 4.29 4.07 -13.23
C LEU A 225 2.88 3.61 -13.57
N LEU A 226 2.20 2.98 -12.64
CA LEU A 226 0.84 2.47 -12.85
C LEU A 226 -0.16 3.59 -13.12
N SER A 227 -0.02 4.74 -12.46
CA SER A 227 -0.87 5.93 -12.66
C SER A 227 -0.74 6.50 -14.08
N ASN A 228 0.45 6.38 -14.65
CA ASN A 228 0.74 6.77 -16.04
C ASN A 228 0.43 5.65 -17.06
N GLY A 229 -0.18 4.55 -16.64
CA GLY A 229 -0.48 3.40 -17.48
C GLY A 229 0.75 2.60 -17.92
N GLN A 230 1.87 2.78 -17.24
CA GLN A 230 3.13 2.10 -17.53
C GLN A 230 3.25 0.81 -16.74
N ALA A 231 3.92 -0.19 -17.33
CA ALA A 231 4.21 -1.43 -16.64
C ALA A 231 5.34 -1.22 -15.62
N VAL A 232 5.24 -1.90 -14.50
CA VAL A 232 6.37 -2.02 -13.56
C VAL A 232 7.38 -2.97 -14.19
N PRO A 233 8.66 -2.59 -14.31
CA PRO A 233 9.69 -3.48 -14.80
C PRO A 233 9.77 -4.77 -13.98
N TYR A 234 9.88 -5.90 -14.66
CA TYR A 234 9.96 -7.22 -14.04
C TYR A 234 10.93 -8.10 -14.80
N ILE A 235 11.91 -8.65 -14.11
CA ILE A 235 12.78 -9.70 -14.66
C ILE A 235 12.69 -11.01 -13.89
N GLY A 236 12.22 -11.01 -12.64
CA GLY A 236 11.92 -12.20 -11.85
C GLY A 236 13.14 -12.75 -11.11
N ILE A 237 13.88 -11.90 -10.43
CA ILE A 237 14.94 -12.29 -9.51
C ILE A 237 14.60 -11.92 -8.07
N ARG A 238 15.09 -12.71 -7.12
CA ARG A 238 15.23 -12.29 -5.73
C ARG A 238 16.69 -12.11 -5.42
N GLY A 239 17.05 -10.93 -4.96
CA GLY A 239 18.43 -10.54 -4.75
C GLY A 239 18.72 -10.09 -3.33
N LEU A 240 20.00 -10.04 -3.02
CA LEU A 240 20.53 -9.48 -1.78
C LEU A 240 21.67 -8.53 -2.13
N ASP A 241 21.89 -7.54 -1.28
CA ASP A 241 23.07 -6.70 -1.38
C ASP A 241 24.34 -7.55 -1.15
N VAL A 242 25.37 -7.29 -1.94
CA VAL A 242 26.71 -7.76 -1.63
C VAL A 242 27.25 -6.89 -0.50
N THR A 243 27.45 -7.49 0.68
CA THR A 243 27.96 -6.78 1.85
C THR A 243 29.46 -6.50 1.75
N ALA A 244 29.94 -5.51 2.51
CA ALA A 244 31.38 -5.20 2.55
C ALA A 244 32.27 -6.40 2.98
N GLU A 245 31.73 -7.30 3.80
CA GLU A 245 32.44 -8.54 4.19
C GLU A 245 32.57 -9.52 3.04
N ILE A 246 31.56 -9.57 2.17
CA ILE A 246 31.57 -10.38 0.94
C ILE A 246 32.47 -9.75 -0.12
N GLU A 247 32.43 -8.43 -0.27
CA GLU A 247 33.35 -7.70 -1.16
C GLU A 247 34.80 -7.92 -0.78
N ALA A 248 35.11 -7.95 0.51
CA ALA A 248 36.46 -8.25 1.02
C ALA A 248 36.99 -9.65 0.60
N GLN A 249 36.10 -10.54 0.17
CA GLN A 249 36.46 -11.86 -0.38
C GLN A 249 36.66 -11.84 -1.90
N GLY A 250 36.66 -10.66 -2.52
CA GLY A 250 36.90 -10.48 -3.96
C GLY A 250 35.64 -10.58 -4.82
N ILE A 251 34.45 -10.56 -4.22
CA ILE A 251 33.17 -10.54 -4.92
C ILE A 251 32.82 -9.10 -5.28
N PRO A 252 32.45 -8.80 -6.55
CA PRO A 252 32.15 -7.44 -6.95
C PRO A 252 30.91 -6.89 -6.25
N GLU A 253 30.90 -5.58 -6.01
CA GLU A 253 29.75 -4.83 -5.56
C GLU A 253 28.57 -5.03 -6.54
N GLY A 254 27.36 -5.22 -6.02
CA GLY A 254 26.17 -5.42 -6.85
C GLY A 254 25.06 -6.16 -6.13
N VAL A 255 24.18 -6.76 -6.92
CA VAL A 255 23.08 -7.60 -6.42
C VAL A 255 23.43 -9.07 -6.62
N TYR A 256 23.55 -9.80 -5.53
CA TYR A 256 23.67 -11.25 -5.54
C TYR A 256 22.31 -11.88 -5.84
N VAL A 257 22.21 -12.62 -6.94
CA VAL A 257 20.99 -13.35 -7.31
C VAL A 257 20.85 -14.59 -6.44
N ARG A 258 19.86 -14.56 -5.55
CA ARG A 258 19.54 -15.67 -4.65
C ARG A 258 18.68 -16.73 -5.33
N THR A 259 17.61 -16.28 -5.99
CA THR A 259 16.70 -17.14 -6.76
C THR A 259 16.26 -16.46 -8.04
N VAL A 260 15.91 -17.27 -9.04
CA VAL A 260 15.32 -16.83 -10.30
C VAL A 260 13.94 -17.47 -10.41
N GLU A 261 12.92 -16.66 -10.68
CA GLU A 261 11.55 -17.15 -10.84
C GLU A 261 11.40 -17.99 -12.11
N THR A 262 10.62 -19.06 -12.01
CA THR A 262 10.33 -19.95 -13.15
C THR A 262 9.60 -19.17 -14.24
N ASP A 263 9.94 -19.44 -15.51
CA ASP A 263 9.36 -18.78 -16.68
C ASP A 263 9.53 -17.26 -16.72
N SER A 264 10.47 -16.71 -15.94
CA SER A 264 10.77 -15.28 -15.91
C SER A 264 11.68 -14.83 -17.06
N PRO A 265 11.71 -13.53 -17.37
CA PRO A 265 12.68 -12.95 -18.31
C PRO A 265 14.13 -13.22 -17.89
N ALA A 266 14.44 -13.19 -16.60
CA ALA A 266 15.77 -13.51 -16.08
C ALA A 266 16.16 -14.94 -16.39
N MET A 267 15.26 -15.90 -16.19
CA MET A 267 15.51 -17.32 -16.55
C MET A 267 15.74 -17.46 -18.05
N ALA A 268 14.91 -16.81 -18.87
CA ALA A 268 15.07 -16.84 -20.33
C ALA A 268 16.37 -16.22 -20.81
N ALA A 269 16.89 -15.23 -20.09
CA ALA A 269 18.18 -14.59 -20.34
C ALA A 269 19.39 -15.40 -19.83
N GLY A 270 19.15 -16.49 -19.09
CA GLY A 270 20.19 -17.35 -18.56
C GLY A 270 20.80 -16.88 -17.24
N ILE A 271 20.15 -15.94 -16.55
CA ILE A 271 20.55 -15.54 -15.18
C ILE A 271 20.28 -16.72 -14.24
N GLN A 272 21.21 -16.98 -13.34
CA GLN A 272 21.17 -18.11 -12.41
C GLN A 272 21.40 -17.65 -10.97
N SER A 273 20.96 -18.46 -10.02
CA SER A 273 21.32 -18.31 -8.62
C SER A 273 22.85 -18.35 -8.48
N GLY A 274 23.40 -17.40 -7.73
CA GLY A 274 24.84 -17.22 -7.58
C GLY A 274 25.46 -16.15 -8.49
N ASP A 275 24.73 -15.67 -9.49
CA ASP A 275 25.18 -14.56 -10.31
C ASP A 275 25.17 -13.24 -9.52
N ILE A 276 25.99 -12.29 -9.94
CA ILE A 276 26.02 -10.94 -9.39
C ILE A 276 25.72 -9.94 -10.50
N ILE A 277 24.65 -9.18 -10.29
CA ILE A 277 24.27 -8.09 -11.20
C ILE A 277 25.07 -6.85 -10.80
N THR A 278 25.99 -6.45 -11.65
CA THR A 278 26.86 -5.27 -11.45
C THR A 278 26.47 -4.08 -12.30
N GLU A 279 25.67 -4.33 -13.34
CA GLU A 279 25.21 -3.28 -14.27
C GLU A 279 23.83 -3.64 -14.82
N ALA A 280 22.95 -2.65 -14.93
CA ALA A 280 21.67 -2.76 -15.61
C ALA A 280 21.40 -1.47 -16.41
N ALA A 281 20.93 -1.64 -17.66
CA ALA A 281 20.63 -0.53 -18.57
C ALA A 281 21.79 0.49 -18.72
N GLY A 282 23.03 0.02 -18.67
CA GLY A 282 24.23 0.86 -18.77
C GLY A 282 24.56 1.65 -17.49
N LYS A 283 23.89 1.35 -16.38
CA LYS A 283 24.15 1.96 -15.07
C LYS A 283 24.77 0.95 -14.13
N LYS A 284 25.79 1.37 -13.39
CA LYS A 284 26.38 0.55 -12.35
C LYS A 284 25.38 0.31 -11.24
N ILE A 285 25.22 -0.95 -10.83
CA ILE A 285 24.37 -1.39 -9.74
C ILE A 285 25.24 -1.70 -8.54
N THR A 286 25.01 -0.99 -7.44
CA THR A 286 25.78 -1.12 -6.20
C THR A 286 24.98 -1.76 -5.06
N SER A 287 23.65 -1.80 -5.22
CA SER A 287 22.74 -2.37 -4.21
C SER A 287 21.42 -2.79 -4.85
N LEU A 288 20.63 -3.57 -4.13
CA LEU A 288 19.27 -3.93 -4.53
C LEU A 288 18.38 -2.68 -4.68
N SER A 289 18.54 -1.70 -3.79
CA SER A 289 17.84 -0.41 -3.88
C SER A 289 18.22 0.40 -5.11
N ALA A 290 19.49 0.35 -5.55
CA ALA A 290 19.93 1.01 -6.79
C ALA A 290 19.46 0.26 -8.05
N TYR A 291 19.22 -1.04 -7.93
CA TYR A 291 18.66 -1.87 -9.00
C TYR A 291 17.16 -1.60 -9.19
N GLN A 292 16.43 -1.40 -8.10
CA GLN A 292 14.99 -1.13 -8.04
C GLN A 292 14.63 0.27 -8.59
#